data_9bda53bd5466d39123f47dfc5e0c4066
#
_entry.id   9bda53bd5466d39123f47dfc5e0c4066
#
_cell.length_a   1.000
_cell.length_b   1.000
_cell.length_c   1.000
_cell.angle_alpha   90.00
_cell.angle_beta   90.00
_cell.angle_gamma   90.00
#
_symmetry.space_group_name_H-M   'P 1'
#
loop_
_entity.id
_entity.type
_entity.pdbx_description
1 polymer ?
#
loop_
_entity_poly.entity_id
_entity_poly.type
_entity_poly.pdbx_seq_one_letter_code
_entity_poly.pdbx_strand_id
1 'polypeptide(L)'
;MAARTERASVNACYTSAAMYLSIAALPLIIGYCGRILYPELLENGDTQMMIPHLVLQHSGLGMQILFFGALLSAILSTCSGAMLAPATVIGENLVKPLYREVTDAQLLRIMRYSVVGVAVVTGGMALSRDNIYELVGESSAFSLVSLFTPLIAGLYWKRSSAIGAIAAMVAGILVWLAALLWTES
;
A
#
# COMPACT_ATOMS: atom_id res chain seq x y z
N MET A 1 0.91 -7.16 17.79
CA MET A 1 0.97 -6.91 19.25
C MET A 1 -0.41 -6.49 19.73
N ALA A 2 -0.99 -7.19 20.67
CA ALA A 2 -2.26 -6.80 21.28
C ALA A 2 -2.01 -5.69 22.30
N ALA A 3 -2.84 -4.64 22.28
CA ALA A 3 -2.78 -3.59 23.28
C ALA A 3 -3.10 -4.15 24.67
N ARG A 4 -2.41 -3.66 25.70
CA ARG A 4 -2.58 -4.15 27.07
C ARG A 4 -4.00 -3.95 27.65
N THR A 5 -4.71 -2.94 27.17
CA THR A 5 -6.08 -2.63 27.58
C THR A 5 -6.85 -2.03 26.39
N GLU A 6 -8.17 -2.20 26.38
CA GLU A 6 -9.06 -1.63 25.37
C GLU A 6 -8.93 -0.10 25.30
N ARG A 7 -8.85 0.58 26.43
CA ARG A 7 -8.63 2.04 26.51
C ARG A 7 -7.31 2.47 25.86
N ALA A 8 -6.24 1.70 26.04
CA ALA A 8 -4.96 1.99 25.40
C ALA A 8 -5.05 1.86 23.87
N SER A 9 -5.80 0.88 23.38
CA SER A 9 -6.06 0.71 21.95
C SER A 9 -6.83 1.90 21.36
N VAL A 10 -7.91 2.29 22.02
CA VAL A 10 -8.75 3.43 21.59
C VAL A 10 -7.97 4.74 21.60
N ASN A 11 -7.23 5.01 22.70
CA ASN A 11 -6.41 6.23 22.77
C ASN A 11 -5.29 6.24 21.73
N ALA A 12 -4.67 5.09 21.45
CA ALA A 12 -3.67 4.97 20.39
C ALA A 12 -4.27 5.29 19.02
N CYS A 13 -5.48 4.82 18.72
CA CYS A 13 -6.19 5.14 17.47
C CYS A 13 -6.45 6.65 17.31
N TYR A 14 -6.97 7.30 18.36
CA TYR A 14 -7.22 8.76 18.31
C TYR A 14 -5.93 9.55 18.17
N THR A 15 -4.91 9.20 18.94
CA THR A 15 -3.61 9.88 18.86
C THR A 15 -2.97 9.68 17.48
N SER A 16 -2.99 8.47 16.95
CA SER A 16 -2.48 8.17 15.60
C SER A 16 -3.25 8.92 14.53
N ALA A 17 -4.59 8.98 14.64
CA ALA A 17 -5.42 9.72 13.69
C ALA A 17 -5.10 11.22 13.70
N ALA A 18 -4.96 11.82 14.89
CA ALA A 18 -4.61 13.25 15.03
C ALA A 18 -3.21 13.54 14.46
N MET A 19 -2.23 12.70 14.79
CA MET A 19 -0.86 12.82 14.25
C MET A 19 -0.84 12.65 12.73
N TYR A 20 -1.57 11.65 12.22
CA TYR A 20 -1.64 11.39 10.78
C TYR A 20 -2.23 12.58 10.03
N LEU A 21 -3.36 13.13 10.48
CA LEU A 21 -3.99 14.30 9.87
C LEU A 21 -3.07 15.53 9.90
N SER A 22 -2.37 15.76 11.00
CA SER A 22 -1.47 16.90 11.14
C SER A 22 -0.25 16.78 10.20
N ILE A 23 0.37 15.60 10.13
CA ILE A 23 1.54 15.37 9.29
C ILE A 23 1.15 15.30 7.82
N ALA A 24 0.03 14.65 7.47
CA ALA A 24 -0.41 14.53 6.08
C ALA A 24 -0.87 15.86 5.47
N ALA A 25 -1.27 16.84 6.29
CA ALA A 25 -1.61 18.18 5.83
C ALA A 25 -0.38 18.92 5.25
N LEU A 26 0.82 18.68 5.76
CA LEU A 26 2.03 19.38 5.32
C LEU A 26 2.34 19.20 3.83
N PRO A 27 2.47 17.96 3.29
CA PRO A 27 2.72 17.77 1.86
C PRO A 27 1.57 18.29 0.99
N LEU A 28 0.32 18.25 1.46
CA LEU A 28 -0.82 18.82 0.73
C LEU A 28 -0.70 20.34 0.61
N ILE A 29 -0.35 21.03 1.70
CA ILE A 29 -0.14 22.49 1.70
C ILE A 29 1.04 22.84 0.79
N ILE A 30 2.16 22.11 0.88
CA ILE A 30 3.34 22.34 0.02
C ILE A 30 2.96 22.14 -1.46
N GLY A 31 2.24 21.06 -1.78
CA GLY A 31 1.79 20.79 -3.15
C GLY A 31 0.85 21.88 -3.67
N TYR A 32 -0.09 22.36 -2.84
CA TYR A 32 -1.00 23.44 -3.21
C TYR A 32 -0.26 24.78 -3.43
N CYS A 33 0.65 25.13 -2.53
CA CYS A 33 1.49 26.31 -2.70
C CYS A 33 2.40 26.19 -3.93
N GLY A 34 2.98 25.01 -4.16
CA GLY A 34 3.80 24.75 -5.34
C GLY A 34 3.02 24.95 -6.64
N ARG A 35 1.76 24.50 -6.67
CA ARG A 35 0.89 24.71 -7.83
C ARG A 35 0.62 26.21 -8.13
N ILE A 36 0.51 27.04 -7.09
CA ILE A 36 0.26 28.47 -7.27
C ILE A 36 1.53 29.21 -7.68
N LEU A 37 2.66 28.85 -7.08
CA LEU A 37 3.93 29.55 -7.27
C LEU A 37 4.69 29.11 -8.51
N TYR A 38 4.50 27.85 -8.94
CA TYR A 38 5.24 27.22 -10.05
C TYR A 38 4.30 26.47 -10.99
N PRO A 39 3.37 27.16 -11.69
CA PRO A 39 2.43 26.52 -12.61
C PRO A 39 3.14 25.81 -13.77
N GLU A 40 4.32 26.27 -14.15
CA GLU A 40 5.15 25.69 -15.22
C GLU A 40 5.56 24.23 -14.98
N LEU A 41 5.70 23.82 -13.69
CA LEU A 41 6.00 22.43 -13.33
C LEU A 41 4.82 21.49 -13.58
N LEU A 42 3.61 22.02 -13.68
CA LEU A 42 2.39 21.26 -13.96
C LEU A 42 2.15 21.11 -15.46
N GLU A 43 2.51 22.11 -16.25
CA GLU A 43 2.34 22.09 -17.72
C GLU A 43 3.22 21.01 -18.38
N ASN A 44 4.36 20.70 -17.78
CA ASN A 44 5.25 19.62 -18.24
C ASN A 44 4.75 18.20 -17.88
N GLY A 45 3.60 18.06 -17.22
CA GLY A 45 2.92 16.78 -16.97
C GLY A 45 3.50 15.95 -15.83
N ASP A 46 4.58 16.36 -15.19
CA ASP A 46 5.25 15.57 -14.15
C ASP A 46 4.96 16.08 -12.74
N THR A 47 3.69 16.00 -12.37
CA THR A 47 3.20 16.42 -11.03
C THR A 47 3.86 15.68 -9.88
N GLN A 48 4.39 14.48 -10.12
CA GLN A 48 5.05 13.64 -9.12
C GLN A 48 6.40 14.22 -8.70
N MET A 49 7.07 14.94 -9.60
CA MET A 49 8.38 15.54 -9.37
C MET A 49 8.31 16.94 -8.73
N MET A 50 7.12 17.49 -8.48
CA MET A 50 6.95 18.84 -7.94
C MET A 50 7.72 19.04 -6.62
N ILE A 51 7.48 18.21 -5.62
CA ILE A 51 8.15 18.35 -4.30
C ILE A 51 9.65 18.09 -4.39
N PRO A 52 10.14 17.00 -5.02
CA PRO A 52 11.56 16.81 -5.28
C PRO A 52 12.23 18.00 -5.99
N HIS A 53 11.59 18.56 -6.99
CA HIS A 53 12.11 19.70 -7.74
C HIS A 53 12.22 20.97 -6.90
N LEU A 54 11.19 21.27 -6.09
CA LEU A 54 11.21 22.39 -5.15
C LEU A 54 12.36 22.26 -4.13
N VAL A 55 12.60 21.05 -3.62
CA VAL A 55 13.71 20.80 -2.70
C VAL A 55 15.07 21.00 -3.38
N LEU A 56 15.23 20.52 -4.61
CA LEU A 56 16.46 20.69 -5.38
C LEU A 56 16.76 22.16 -5.70
N GLN A 57 15.74 22.94 -6.05
CA GLN A 57 15.93 24.34 -6.44
C GLN A 57 16.09 25.32 -5.26
N HIS A 58 15.36 25.07 -4.15
CA HIS A 58 15.21 26.06 -3.09
C HIS A 58 15.89 25.68 -1.77
N SER A 59 16.54 24.52 -1.68
CA SER A 59 17.22 24.12 -0.45
C SER A 59 18.71 23.86 -0.64
N GLY A 60 19.48 24.09 0.43
CA GLY A 60 20.92 23.79 0.44
C GLY A 60 21.19 22.27 0.47
N LEU A 61 22.42 21.90 0.12
CA LEU A 61 22.87 20.51 -0.02
C LEU A 61 22.54 19.64 1.21
N GLY A 62 22.66 20.16 2.42
CA GLY A 62 22.35 19.42 3.65
C GLY A 62 20.88 19.02 3.73
N MET A 63 19.94 19.92 3.39
CA MET A 63 18.51 19.66 3.37
C MET A 63 18.14 18.68 2.23
N GLN A 64 18.78 18.81 1.06
CA GLN A 64 18.59 17.86 -0.04
C GLN A 64 18.98 16.44 0.36
N ILE A 65 20.14 16.25 0.98
CA ILE A 65 20.59 14.93 1.47
C ILE A 65 19.61 14.35 2.50
N LEU A 66 19.16 15.17 3.46
CA LEU A 66 18.18 14.74 4.46
C LEU A 66 16.85 14.35 3.84
N PHE A 67 16.33 15.16 2.92
CA PHE A 67 15.04 14.91 2.27
C PHE A 67 15.09 13.64 1.41
N PHE A 68 16.04 13.53 0.51
CA PHE A 68 16.14 12.36 -0.37
C PHE A 68 16.53 11.09 0.39
N GLY A 69 17.37 11.20 1.41
CA GLY A 69 17.70 10.10 2.30
C GLY A 69 16.49 9.59 3.08
N ALA A 70 15.70 10.50 3.64
CA ALA A 70 14.44 10.15 4.33
C ALA A 70 13.41 9.54 3.37
N LEU A 71 13.24 10.13 2.17
CA LEU A 71 12.34 9.63 1.14
C LEU A 71 12.72 8.20 0.72
N LEU A 72 13.99 7.97 0.41
CA LEU A 72 14.49 6.65 0.04
C LEU A 72 14.30 5.63 1.17
N SER A 73 14.60 6.02 2.41
CA SER A 73 14.39 5.18 3.59
C SER A 73 12.91 4.80 3.77
N ALA A 74 12.00 5.76 3.62
CA ALA A 74 10.55 5.52 3.71
C ALA A 74 10.07 4.55 2.61
N ILE A 75 10.52 4.74 1.36
CA ILE A 75 10.21 3.85 0.25
C ILE A 75 10.70 2.43 0.52
N LEU A 76 11.96 2.27 0.89
CA LEU A 76 12.54 0.95 1.17
C LEU A 76 11.84 0.24 2.34
N SER A 77 11.51 0.96 3.40
CA SER A 77 10.77 0.43 4.55
C SER A 77 9.38 -0.07 4.14
N THR A 78 8.64 0.74 3.37
CA THR A 78 7.30 0.38 2.90
C THR A 78 7.35 -0.79 1.94
N CYS A 79 8.26 -0.80 0.97
CA CYS A 79 8.45 -1.91 0.03
C CYS A 79 8.79 -3.21 0.76
N SER A 80 9.68 -3.17 1.75
CA SER A 80 10.04 -4.35 2.54
C SER A 80 8.83 -4.94 3.26
N GLY A 81 8.01 -4.10 3.91
CA GLY A 81 6.78 -4.54 4.57
C GLY A 81 5.75 -5.10 3.60
N ALA A 82 5.54 -4.41 2.48
CA ALA A 82 4.58 -4.82 1.45
C ALA A 82 4.96 -6.15 0.76
N MET A 83 6.24 -6.43 0.60
CA MET A 83 6.71 -7.71 0.05
C MET A 83 6.68 -8.85 1.07
N LEU A 84 6.95 -8.56 2.33
CA LEU A 84 6.99 -9.57 3.39
C LEU A 84 5.59 -10.10 3.74
N ALA A 85 4.58 -9.25 3.74
CA ALA A 85 3.22 -9.63 4.11
C ALA A 85 2.64 -10.76 3.22
N PRO A 86 2.60 -10.64 1.87
CA PRO A 86 2.10 -11.73 1.03
C PRO A 86 3.01 -12.98 1.08
N ALA A 87 4.32 -12.81 1.23
CA ALA A 87 5.22 -13.94 1.38
C ALA A 87 4.95 -14.75 2.66
N THR A 88 4.61 -14.07 3.76
CA THR A 88 4.20 -14.72 5.02
C THR A 88 2.88 -15.45 4.85
N VAL A 89 1.90 -14.84 4.18
CA VAL A 89 0.61 -15.49 3.87
C VAL A 89 0.81 -16.75 3.02
N ILE A 90 1.66 -16.70 2.02
CA ILE A 90 1.99 -17.87 1.19
C ILE A 90 2.61 -18.97 2.05
N GLY A 91 3.60 -18.64 2.88
CA GLY A 91 4.29 -19.61 3.74
C GLY A 91 3.37 -20.24 4.77
N GLU A 92 2.71 -19.42 5.59
CA GLU A 92 1.93 -19.89 6.73
C GLU A 92 0.53 -20.41 6.34
N ASN A 93 -0.14 -19.78 5.37
CA ASN A 93 -1.54 -20.09 5.07
C ASN A 93 -1.72 -21.02 3.87
N LEU A 94 -0.77 -21.07 2.93
CA LEU A 94 -0.84 -21.96 1.77
C LEU A 94 0.06 -23.17 1.92
N VAL A 95 1.34 -22.96 2.25
CA VAL A 95 2.32 -24.08 2.24
C VAL A 95 2.20 -24.93 3.49
N LYS A 96 2.15 -24.34 4.66
CA LYS A 96 2.11 -25.07 5.94
C LYS A 96 0.89 -25.99 6.10
N PRO A 97 -0.34 -25.64 5.68
CA PRO A 97 -1.48 -26.55 5.70
C PRO A 97 -1.37 -27.67 4.65
N LEU A 98 -0.72 -27.40 3.52
CA LEU A 98 -0.60 -28.37 2.42
C LEU A 98 0.46 -29.46 2.71
N TYR A 99 1.54 -29.06 3.39
CA TYR A 99 2.68 -29.94 3.70
C TYR A 99 2.83 -30.03 5.22
N ARG A 100 2.31 -31.10 5.79
CA ARG A 100 2.20 -31.33 7.25
C ARG A 100 3.52 -31.45 7.99
N GLU A 101 4.65 -31.66 7.28
CA GLU A 101 5.99 -31.90 7.84
C GLU A 101 7.03 -30.88 7.35
N VAL A 102 6.62 -29.61 7.12
CA VAL A 102 7.58 -28.58 6.75
C VAL A 102 8.40 -28.15 7.95
N THR A 103 9.72 -28.30 7.86
CA THR A 103 10.63 -27.77 8.88
C THR A 103 10.70 -26.23 8.81
N ASP A 104 10.99 -25.57 9.92
CA ASP A 104 11.10 -24.10 9.98
C ASP A 104 12.12 -23.55 8.95
N ALA A 105 13.20 -24.27 8.71
CA ALA A 105 14.21 -23.91 7.70
C ALA A 105 13.67 -23.96 6.26
N GLN A 106 12.83 -24.96 5.96
CA GLN A 106 12.15 -25.05 4.65
C GLN A 106 11.11 -23.96 4.48
N LEU A 107 10.31 -23.71 5.51
CA LEU A 107 9.32 -22.63 5.51
C LEU A 107 9.99 -21.27 5.26
N LEU A 108 11.08 -20.98 5.97
CA LEU A 108 11.84 -19.75 5.78
C LEU A 108 12.38 -19.62 4.34
N ARG A 109 12.84 -20.71 3.76
CA ARG A 109 13.33 -20.74 2.36
C ARG A 109 12.20 -20.44 1.38
N ILE A 110 11.03 -21.05 1.57
CA ILE A 110 9.85 -20.80 0.75
C ILE A 110 9.42 -19.34 0.85
N MET A 111 9.36 -18.77 2.06
CA MET A 111 9.05 -17.37 2.26
C MET A 111 10.04 -16.44 1.54
N ARG A 112 11.33 -16.74 1.56
CA ARG A 112 12.35 -15.98 0.81
C ARG A 112 12.13 -16.02 -0.70
N TYR A 113 11.83 -17.19 -1.26
CA TYR A 113 11.51 -17.29 -2.69
C TYR A 113 10.18 -16.58 -3.02
N SER A 114 9.21 -16.63 -2.13
CA SER A 114 7.96 -15.88 -2.28
C SER A 114 8.17 -14.38 -2.30
N VAL A 115 9.06 -13.84 -1.45
CA VAL A 115 9.45 -12.41 -1.48
C VAL A 115 10.03 -12.04 -2.85
N VAL A 116 10.95 -12.87 -3.38
CA VAL A 116 11.53 -12.63 -4.70
C VAL A 116 10.45 -12.70 -5.80
N GLY A 117 9.57 -13.69 -5.74
CA GLY A 117 8.46 -13.81 -6.68
C GLY A 117 7.53 -12.60 -6.65
N VAL A 118 7.14 -12.14 -5.46
CA VAL A 118 6.34 -10.91 -5.28
C VAL A 118 7.08 -9.69 -5.84
N ALA A 119 8.39 -9.56 -5.55
CA ALA A 119 9.19 -8.45 -6.04
C ALA A 119 9.26 -8.40 -7.58
N VAL A 120 9.40 -9.56 -8.23
CA VAL A 120 9.40 -9.66 -9.71
C VAL A 120 8.04 -9.26 -10.29
N VAL A 121 6.95 -9.76 -9.72
CA VAL A 121 5.60 -9.44 -10.19
C VAL A 121 5.29 -7.94 -10.00
N THR A 122 5.53 -7.41 -8.80
CA THR A 122 5.27 -5.98 -8.51
C THR A 122 6.20 -5.07 -9.30
N GLY A 123 7.45 -5.46 -9.50
CA GLY A 123 8.40 -4.73 -10.36
C GLY A 123 7.95 -4.70 -11.82
N GLY A 124 7.46 -5.84 -12.33
CA GLY A 124 6.88 -5.91 -13.69
C GLY A 124 5.65 -5.01 -13.84
N MET A 125 4.76 -5.00 -12.85
CA MET A 125 3.60 -4.09 -12.84
C MET A 125 4.03 -2.62 -12.77
N ALA A 126 5.03 -2.28 -11.97
CA ALA A 126 5.55 -0.92 -11.86
C ALA A 126 6.16 -0.41 -13.17
N LEU A 127 6.78 -1.29 -13.97
CA LEU A 127 7.34 -0.95 -15.28
C LEU A 127 6.28 -0.78 -16.39
N SER A 128 5.06 -1.24 -16.16
CA SER A 128 3.96 -1.15 -17.13
C SER A 128 3.13 0.14 -17.02
N ARG A 129 3.38 0.98 -16.03
CA ARG A 129 2.65 2.23 -15.78
C ARG A 129 3.63 3.36 -15.51
N ASP A 130 3.42 4.49 -16.16
CA ASP A 130 4.27 5.69 -16.00
C ASP A 130 3.84 6.55 -14.80
N ASN A 131 2.63 6.35 -14.27
CA ASN A 131 2.06 7.20 -13.23
C ASN A 131 1.89 6.43 -11.91
N ILE A 132 2.65 6.82 -10.87
CA ILE A 132 2.58 6.22 -9.53
C ILE A 132 1.21 6.42 -8.89
N TYR A 133 0.56 7.56 -9.13
CA TYR A 133 -0.75 7.86 -8.56
C TYR A 133 -1.83 6.88 -9.07
N GLU A 134 -1.80 6.55 -10.35
CA GLU A 134 -2.71 5.56 -10.94
C GLU A 134 -2.48 4.17 -10.35
N LEU A 135 -1.22 3.73 -10.25
CA LEU A 135 -0.88 2.44 -9.62
C LEU A 135 -1.36 2.34 -8.18
N VAL A 136 -1.17 3.39 -7.39
CA VAL A 136 -1.64 3.44 -5.99
C VAL A 136 -3.16 3.45 -5.94
N GLY A 137 -3.82 4.21 -6.83
CA GLY A 137 -5.28 4.25 -6.95
C GLY A 137 -5.87 2.89 -7.30
N GLU A 138 -5.34 2.23 -8.32
CA GLU A 138 -5.78 0.90 -8.76
C GLU A 138 -5.57 -0.17 -7.67
N SER A 139 -4.40 -0.19 -7.01
CA SER A 139 -4.12 -1.14 -5.94
C SER A 139 -5.00 -0.92 -4.71
N SER A 140 -5.30 0.33 -4.38
CA SER A 140 -6.19 0.70 -3.28
C SER A 140 -7.64 0.34 -3.59
N ALA A 141 -8.09 0.61 -4.81
CA ALA A 141 -9.43 0.22 -5.28
C ALA A 141 -9.60 -1.30 -5.27
N PHE A 142 -8.63 -2.05 -5.78
CA PHE A 142 -8.62 -3.51 -5.74
C PHE A 142 -8.74 -4.05 -4.31
N SER A 143 -7.94 -3.52 -3.39
CA SER A 143 -7.97 -3.92 -1.97
C SER A 143 -9.31 -3.59 -1.33
N LEU A 144 -9.85 -2.40 -1.59
CA LEU A 144 -11.12 -1.96 -1.03
C LEU A 144 -12.28 -2.84 -1.52
N VAL A 145 -12.39 -3.05 -2.83
CA VAL A 145 -13.49 -3.81 -3.44
C VAL A 145 -13.45 -5.28 -3.03
N SER A 146 -12.27 -5.88 -2.90
CA SER A 146 -12.14 -7.27 -2.51
C SER A 146 -12.36 -7.53 -1.01
N LEU A 147 -11.98 -6.60 -0.13
CA LEU A 147 -11.96 -6.83 1.31
C LEU A 147 -13.08 -6.12 2.08
N PHE A 148 -13.58 -4.99 1.59
CA PHE A 148 -14.54 -4.16 2.31
C PHE A 148 -15.86 -4.90 2.60
N THR A 149 -16.44 -5.49 1.58
CA THR A 149 -17.73 -6.20 1.71
C THR A 149 -17.67 -7.38 2.68
N PRO A 150 -16.71 -8.33 2.56
CA PRO A 150 -16.63 -9.44 3.51
C PRO A 150 -16.23 -9.00 4.92
N LEU A 151 -15.44 -7.91 5.06
CA LEU A 151 -15.08 -7.36 6.36
C LEU A 151 -16.32 -6.79 7.09
N ILE A 152 -17.09 -5.94 6.41
CA ILE A 152 -18.33 -5.36 6.98
C ILE A 152 -19.33 -6.47 7.31
N ALA A 153 -19.54 -7.41 6.39
CA ALA A 153 -20.44 -8.53 6.65
C ALA A 153 -19.98 -9.40 7.82
N GLY A 154 -18.66 -9.64 7.95
CA GLY A 154 -18.10 -10.40 9.06
C GLY A 154 -18.25 -9.71 10.42
N LEU A 155 -18.16 -8.37 10.46
CA LEU A 155 -18.29 -7.60 11.69
C LEU A 155 -19.73 -7.40 12.16
N TYR A 156 -20.65 -7.14 11.23
CA TYR A 156 -22.00 -6.72 11.58
C TYR A 156 -23.08 -7.77 11.31
N TRP A 157 -22.82 -8.78 10.47
CA TRP A 157 -23.81 -9.78 10.11
C TRP A 157 -23.54 -11.14 10.76
N LYS A 158 -24.31 -11.48 11.78
CA LYS A 158 -24.17 -12.74 12.55
C LYS A 158 -24.33 -14.02 11.73
N ARG A 159 -24.90 -13.95 10.50
CA ARG A 159 -25.07 -15.08 9.59
C ARG A 159 -23.99 -15.13 8.48
N SER A 160 -22.94 -14.32 8.57
CA SER A 160 -21.84 -14.39 7.62
C SER A 160 -21.17 -15.77 7.69
N SER A 161 -20.85 -16.33 6.52
CA SER A 161 -20.16 -17.61 6.40
C SER A 161 -18.84 -17.44 5.66
N ALA A 162 -17.89 -18.34 5.90
CA ALA A 162 -16.60 -18.33 5.18
C ALA A 162 -16.78 -18.42 3.65
N ILE A 163 -17.75 -19.25 3.21
CA ILE A 163 -18.07 -19.40 1.78
C ILE A 163 -18.62 -18.09 1.21
N GLY A 164 -19.52 -17.42 1.95
CA GLY A 164 -20.06 -16.12 1.56
C GLY A 164 -18.97 -15.03 1.48
N ALA A 165 -18.00 -15.03 2.40
CA ALA A 165 -16.88 -14.11 2.35
C ALA A 165 -15.99 -14.34 1.10
N ILE A 166 -15.65 -15.60 0.81
CA ILE A 166 -14.88 -15.95 -0.40
C ILE A 166 -15.65 -15.56 -1.67
N ALA A 167 -16.95 -15.86 -1.73
CA ALA A 167 -17.79 -15.49 -2.87
C ALA A 167 -17.83 -13.95 -3.07
N ALA A 168 -17.93 -13.18 -1.98
CA ALA A 168 -17.92 -11.72 -2.03
C ALA A 168 -16.57 -11.17 -2.51
N MET A 169 -15.45 -11.75 -2.07
CA MET A 169 -14.10 -11.39 -2.54
C MET A 169 -13.96 -11.64 -4.05
N VAL A 170 -14.33 -12.84 -4.49
CA VAL A 170 -14.23 -13.23 -5.92
C VAL A 170 -15.14 -12.35 -6.78
N ALA A 171 -16.38 -12.13 -6.35
CA ALA A 171 -17.31 -11.26 -7.08
C ALA A 171 -16.79 -9.83 -7.16
N GLY A 172 -16.23 -9.28 -6.07
CA GLY A 172 -15.62 -7.96 -6.06
C GLY A 172 -14.47 -7.84 -7.06
N ILE A 173 -13.57 -8.81 -7.07
CA ILE A 173 -12.44 -8.85 -8.03
C ILE A 173 -12.94 -8.92 -9.47
N LEU A 174 -13.93 -9.77 -9.76
CA LEU A 174 -14.49 -9.91 -11.11
C LEU A 174 -15.16 -8.62 -11.60
N VAL A 175 -15.92 -7.95 -10.74
CA VAL A 175 -16.55 -6.66 -11.06
C VAL A 175 -15.49 -5.60 -11.31
N TRP A 176 -14.45 -5.55 -10.50
CA TRP A 176 -13.34 -4.60 -10.68
C TRP A 176 -12.59 -4.83 -12.00
N LEU A 177 -12.26 -6.09 -12.32
CA LEU A 177 -11.62 -6.44 -13.59
C LEU A 177 -12.52 -6.09 -14.79
N ALA A 178 -13.82 -6.37 -14.71
CA ALA A 178 -14.76 -6.01 -15.76
C ALA A 178 -14.86 -4.50 -15.96
N ALA A 179 -14.86 -3.72 -14.86
CA ALA A 179 -14.87 -2.26 -14.93
C ALA A 179 -13.57 -1.71 -15.55
N LEU A 180 -12.43 -2.30 -15.22
CA LEU A 180 -11.12 -1.91 -15.76
C LEU A 180 -11.04 -2.15 -17.27
N LEU A 181 -11.51 -3.31 -17.75
CA LEU A 181 -11.58 -3.64 -19.17
C LEU A 181 -12.56 -2.74 -19.93
N TRP A 182 -13.63 -2.27 -19.26
CA TRP A 182 -14.59 -1.37 -19.89
C TRP A 182 -14.05 0.06 -20.02
N THR A 183 -13.21 0.50 -19.11
CA THR A 183 -12.62 1.86 -19.16
C THR A 183 -11.43 1.97 -20.12
N GLU A 184 -10.79 0.85 -20.47
CA GLU A 184 -9.69 0.83 -21.43
C GLU A 184 -10.16 0.63 -22.89
N SER A 185 -11.45 0.33 -23.13
CA SER A 185 -12.03 0.16 -24.48
C SER A 185 -12.74 1.42 -24.95
#